data_b49d0f571d6b9a794c3f6d93dc559051
#
_entry.id   b49d0f571d6b9a794c3f6d93dc559051
#
_cell.length_a   1.000
_cell.length_b   1.000
_cell.length_c   1.000
_cell.angle_alpha   90.00
_cell.angle_beta   90.00
_cell.angle_gamma   90.00
#
_symmetry.space_group_name_H-M   'P 1'
#
loop_
_entity.id
_entity.type
_entity.pdbx_description
1 polymer ?
#
loop_
_entity_poly.entity_id
_entity_poly.type
_entity_poly.pdbx_seq_one_letter_code
_entity_poly.pdbx_strand_id
1 'polypeptide(L)'
;MSEKKEELQQSEQSSKSSQPKTEKSKGSKKSFNPIKSLKASGFFKLLKERTARFNSGSKAAIPSEYPINALARKLHPAFQFVKISKVEEHGPDCKTFTLSPDASRGTTELAYFASGQYVTVFITINGLKFARPYSLSSSPREAIGLSGFYQITVKSAKDGLVSNYILENWAVGAQLTISAPEGHFDYVPLRDAPTVIGIAGGSGITPFLSYAKSIANGDEDFTLILLYGNRNKNSILFKDEFDRLQKQSPKIKVIHILSDENALCSENTESGEIYEKGFITASLIKKYAPATPYSIFLCGPQAMYNFADKEIATLGLEKKYIRHEMFGEIHSGKAQEGYPGRESAEVTITVTICDQVKTVKGNADDTILQILEKNGITVPNRCRSGECGWCHSLVKSGKVWVPAKMDFRRKADEKFNFIHPCCTFALSDLELDVPPAK
;
A
#
# COMPACT_ATOMS: atom_id res chain seq x y z
N MET A 1 -30.36 50.98 0.35
CA MET A 1 -29.23 50.61 1.18
C MET A 1 -29.48 50.90 2.68
N SER A 2 -30.72 50.83 3.17
CA SER A 2 -31.05 51.06 4.59
C SER A 2 -31.79 49.88 5.26
N GLU A 3 -32.28 48.92 4.50
CA GLU A 3 -33.04 47.77 5.08
C GLU A 3 -32.21 46.52 5.46
N LYS A 4 -30.93 46.48 5.10
CA LYS A 4 -30.02 45.36 5.45
C LYS A 4 -29.23 45.55 6.73
N LYS A 5 -29.41 46.67 7.45
CA LYS A 5 -28.71 46.93 8.74
C LYS A 5 -29.54 46.66 9.98
N GLU A 6 -30.85 46.50 9.86
CA GLU A 6 -31.72 46.22 11.02
C GLU A 6 -31.86 44.73 11.34
N GLU A 7 -31.72 43.83 10.38
CA GLU A 7 -31.78 42.37 10.64
C GLU A 7 -30.54 41.80 11.35
N LEU A 8 -29.39 42.49 11.28
CA LEU A 8 -28.16 42.06 11.97
C LEU A 8 -28.06 42.53 13.42
N GLN A 9 -28.91 43.44 13.88
CA GLN A 9 -28.91 43.87 15.29
C GLN A 9 -29.94 43.13 16.16
N GLN A 10 -30.88 42.40 15.60
CA GLN A 10 -31.86 41.61 16.35
C GLN A 10 -31.39 40.18 16.64
N SER A 11 -30.33 39.69 16.00
CA SER A 11 -29.75 38.35 16.27
C SER A 11 -28.72 38.31 17.41
N GLU A 12 -28.23 39.46 17.88
CA GLU A 12 -27.25 39.54 18.97
C GLU A 12 -27.84 39.76 20.38
N GLN A 13 -29.16 39.99 20.50
CA GLN A 13 -29.79 40.22 21.82
C GLN A 13 -30.52 39.01 22.43
N SER A 14 -30.55 37.85 21.75
CA SER A 14 -31.25 36.66 22.33
C SER A 14 -30.34 35.61 22.93
N SER A 15 -29.03 35.84 23.08
CA SER A 15 -28.05 34.86 23.61
C SER A 15 -27.44 35.24 24.97
N LYS A 16 -28.07 36.11 25.74
CA LYS A 16 -27.62 36.43 27.10
C LYS A 16 -28.74 36.14 28.12
N SER A 17 -28.94 34.88 28.49
CA SER A 17 -29.46 34.54 29.84
C SER A 17 -29.55 33.00 29.97
N SER A 18 -28.58 32.38 30.54
CA SER A 18 -28.69 31.31 31.56
C SER A 18 -27.34 30.62 31.77
N GLN A 19 -26.47 31.28 32.54
CA GLN A 19 -25.40 30.54 33.20
C GLN A 19 -25.99 29.95 34.49
N PRO A 20 -25.85 28.64 34.73
CA PRO A 20 -26.22 28.09 36.07
C PRO A 20 -25.17 28.53 37.07
N LYS A 21 -25.64 29.11 38.19
CA LYS A 21 -24.83 29.45 39.34
C LYS A 21 -24.16 28.18 39.87
N THR A 22 -22.84 28.14 39.81
CA THR A 22 -22.08 27.12 40.50
C THR A 22 -22.11 27.34 41.99
N GLU A 23 -22.93 26.58 42.71
CA GLU A 23 -22.80 26.42 44.15
C GLU A 23 -21.45 25.76 44.45
N LYS A 24 -20.59 26.52 45.15
CA LYS A 24 -19.34 25.99 45.71
C LYS A 24 -19.70 25.05 46.87
N SER A 25 -19.94 23.75 46.59
CA SER A 25 -19.93 22.75 47.63
C SER A 25 -18.48 22.59 48.12
N LYS A 26 -18.26 22.89 49.41
CA LYS A 26 -17.06 22.56 50.14
C LYS A 26 -16.96 21.02 50.24
N GLY A 27 -16.45 20.39 49.18
CA GLY A 27 -16.11 18.96 49.17
C GLY A 27 -14.84 18.74 49.98
N SER A 28 -14.95 18.17 51.16
CA SER A 28 -13.82 17.62 51.89
C SER A 28 -13.08 16.62 50.98
N LYS A 29 -11.80 16.84 50.73
CA LYS A 29 -10.90 15.87 50.06
C LYS A 29 -10.80 14.63 50.96
N LYS A 30 -11.74 13.70 50.87
CA LYS A 30 -11.53 12.34 51.40
C LYS A 30 -10.54 11.66 50.46
N SER A 31 -9.34 11.42 50.94
CA SER A 31 -8.38 10.59 50.25
C SER A 31 -9.02 9.24 49.93
N PHE A 32 -9.19 8.94 48.65
CA PHE A 32 -9.67 7.64 48.20
C PHE A 32 -8.60 6.60 48.50
N ASN A 33 -8.79 5.79 49.52
CA ASN A 33 -7.94 4.66 49.84
C ASN A 33 -8.65 3.39 49.34
N PRO A 34 -8.26 2.84 48.17
CA PRO A 34 -9.00 1.75 47.53
C PRO A 34 -9.01 0.45 48.34
N ILE A 35 -8.10 0.30 49.29
CA ILE A 35 -7.97 -0.93 50.10
C ILE A 35 -8.92 -0.93 51.30
N LYS A 36 -9.33 0.23 51.80
CA LYS A 36 -10.23 0.32 52.98
C LYS A 36 -11.73 0.22 52.65
N SER A 37 -12.14 0.23 51.39
CA SER A 37 -13.54 0.20 50.96
C SER A 37 -14.10 -1.18 50.62
N LEU A 38 -13.28 -2.19 50.57
CA LEU A 38 -13.71 -3.58 50.32
C LEU A 38 -14.12 -4.26 51.66
N LYS A 39 -15.23 -3.83 52.23
CA LYS A 39 -15.92 -4.66 53.20
C LYS A 39 -16.40 -5.92 52.51
N ALA A 40 -16.30 -7.09 53.17
CA ALA A 40 -16.77 -8.37 52.63
C ALA A 40 -18.21 -8.29 52.10
N SER A 41 -19.06 -7.47 52.72
CA SER A 41 -20.42 -7.17 52.25
C SER A 41 -20.48 -6.54 50.85
N GLY A 42 -19.50 -5.69 50.51
CA GLY A 42 -19.41 -5.10 49.16
C GLY A 42 -19.05 -6.13 48.11
N PHE A 43 -18.15 -7.04 48.41
CA PHE A 43 -17.79 -8.14 47.54
C PHE A 43 -18.98 -9.07 47.23
N PHE A 44 -19.73 -9.47 48.27
CA PHE A 44 -20.93 -10.30 48.07
C PHE A 44 -22.04 -9.56 47.29
N LYS A 45 -22.16 -8.24 47.45
CA LYS A 45 -23.08 -7.44 46.64
C LYS A 45 -22.66 -7.45 45.16
N LEU A 46 -21.38 -7.23 44.88
CA LEU A 46 -20.85 -7.30 43.50
C LEU A 46 -21.03 -8.67 42.86
N LEU A 47 -20.82 -9.75 43.62
CA LEU A 47 -21.08 -11.11 43.15
C LEU A 47 -22.55 -11.31 42.80
N LYS A 48 -23.49 -10.88 43.66
CA LYS A 48 -24.93 -10.97 43.38
C LYS A 48 -25.32 -10.17 42.15
N GLU A 49 -24.81 -8.94 41.99
CA GLU A 49 -25.08 -8.12 40.82
C GLU A 49 -24.50 -8.74 39.55
N ARG A 50 -23.30 -9.29 39.63
CA ARG A 50 -22.66 -10.02 38.49
C ARG A 50 -23.46 -11.27 38.11
N THR A 51 -23.90 -12.06 39.11
CA THR A 51 -24.71 -13.25 38.86
C THR A 51 -26.08 -12.87 38.28
N ALA A 52 -26.71 -11.79 38.78
CA ALA A 52 -27.96 -11.31 38.22
C ALA A 52 -27.80 -10.86 36.75
N ARG A 53 -26.75 -10.11 36.45
CA ARG A 53 -26.42 -9.73 35.06
C ARG A 53 -26.15 -10.94 34.16
N PHE A 54 -25.38 -11.92 34.64
CA PHE A 54 -25.14 -13.17 33.94
C PHE A 54 -26.43 -13.94 33.65
N ASN A 55 -27.31 -14.06 34.65
CA ASN A 55 -28.58 -14.77 34.52
C ASN A 55 -29.63 -14.01 33.68
N SER A 56 -29.53 -12.68 33.60
CA SER A 56 -30.37 -11.84 32.74
C SER A 56 -29.84 -11.75 31.31
N GLY A 57 -28.62 -12.26 31.04
CA GLY A 57 -28.08 -12.34 29.70
C GLY A 57 -28.91 -13.21 28.79
N SER A 58 -28.78 -13.00 27.49
CA SER A 58 -29.44 -13.85 26.49
C SER A 58 -29.03 -15.31 26.67
N LYS A 59 -30.03 -16.20 26.73
CA LYS A 59 -29.86 -17.65 26.79
C LYS A 59 -29.74 -18.25 25.37
N ALA A 60 -29.79 -17.41 24.32
CA ALA A 60 -29.59 -17.86 22.97
C ALA A 60 -28.18 -18.43 22.83
N ALA A 61 -28.05 -19.54 22.13
CA ALA A 61 -26.75 -20.09 21.77
C ALA A 61 -25.94 -19.02 21.05
N ILE A 62 -24.65 -18.88 21.41
CA ILE A 62 -23.74 -18.01 20.66
C ILE A 62 -23.67 -18.58 19.26
N PRO A 63 -23.97 -17.79 18.22
CA PRO A 63 -23.84 -18.26 16.84
C PRO A 63 -22.40 -18.76 16.60
N SER A 64 -22.27 -19.88 15.90
CA SER A 64 -20.95 -20.39 15.49
C SER A 64 -20.19 -19.35 14.67
N GLU A 65 -20.94 -18.49 13.99
CA GLU A 65 -20.42 -17.38 13.20
C GLU A 65 -21.38 -16.19 13.20
N TYR A 66 -20.86 -14.99 13.44
CA TYR A 66 -21.62 -13.75 13.28
C TYR A 66 -21.58 -13.31 11.82
N PRO A 67 -22.71 -12.87 11.21
CA PRO A 67 -22.78 -12.44 9.81
C PRO A 67 -21.72 -11.37 9.46
N ILE A 68 -21.45 -10.44 10.38
CA ILE A 68 -20.43 -9.40 10.16
C ILE A 68 -19.03 -9.97 10.06
N ASN A 69 -18.70 -11.01 10.85
CA ASN A 69 -17.40 -11.67 10.79
C ASN A 69 -17.26 -12.52 9.51
N ALA A 70 -18.36 -13.15 9.07
CA ALA A 70 -18.40 -13.84 7.79
C ALA A 70 -18.17 -12.88 6.63
N LEU A 71 -18.84 -11.73 6.64
CA LEU A 71 -18.64 -10.69 5.65
C LEU A 71 -17.20 -10.15 5.68
N ALA A 72 -16.67 -9.86 6.86
CA ALA A 72 -15.29 -9.38 7.00
C ALA A 72 -14.28 -10.38 6.45
N ARG A 73 -14.46 -11.69 6.68
CA ARG A 73 -13.59 -12.72 6.09
C ARG A 73 -13.73 -12.84 4.58
N LYS A 74 -14.92 -12.61 4.04
CA LYS A 74 -15.13 -12.59 2.59
C LYS A 74 -14.45 -11.38 1.93
N LEU A 75 -14.54 -10.20 2.55
CA LEU A 75 -13.95 -8.96 2.03
C LEU A 75 -12.42 -8.90 2.25
N HIS A 76 -11.95 -9.43 3.37
CA HIS A 76 -10.55 -9.36 3.80
C HIS A 76 -10.04 -10.75 4.24
N PRO A 77 -9.99 -11.73 3.33
CA PRO A 77 -9.44 -13.05 3.67
C PRO A 77 -7.96 -12.91 4.01
N ALA A 78 -7.45 -13.72 4.96
CA ALA A 78 -6.03 -13.72 5.29
C ALA A 78 -5.18 -14.16 4.09
N PHE A 79 -5.69 -15.16 3.36
CA PHE A 79 -5.09 -15.69 2.14
C PHE A 79 -6.18 -16.03 1.13
N GLN A 80 -5.82 -15.98 -0.14
CA GLN A 80 -6.61 -16.49 -1.24
C GLN A 80 -5.79 -17.53 -2.01
N PHE A 81 -6.43 -18.62 -2.36
CA PHE A 81 -5.85 -19.65 -3.20
C PHE A 81 -6.33 -19.46 -4.63
N VAL A 82 -5.39 -19.31 -5.53
CA VAL A 82 -5.68 -19.03 -6.94
C VAL A 82 -4.88 -19.97 -7.84
N LYS A 83 -5.34 -20.12 -9.07
CA LYS A 83 -4.61 -20.81 -10.13
C LYS A 83 -4.43 -19.89 -11.33
N ILE A 84 -3.33 -20.05 -12.04
CA ILE A 84 -3.09 -19.34 -13.28
C ILE A 84 -4.01 -19.93 -14.36
N SER A 85 -4.90 -19.11 -14.87
CA SER A 85 -5.83 -19.51 -15.96
C SER A 85 -5.36 -19.07 -17.34
N LYS A 86 -4.53 -18.01 -17.43
CA LYS A 86 -3.97 -17.49 -18.67
C LYS A 86 -2.62 -16.85 -18.41
N VAL A 87 -1.72 -16.94 -19.40
CA VAL A 87 -0.43 -16.23 -19.43
C VAL A 87 -0.36 -15.45 -20.73
N GLU A 88 -0.01 -14.17 -20.65
CA GLU A 88 0.20 -13.27 -21.80
C GLU A 88 1.62 -12.74 -21.76
N GLU A 89 2.36 -12.89 -22.85
CA GLU A 89 3.73 -12.44 -22.96
C GLU A 89 3.81 -11.03 -23.56
N HIS A 90 4.59 -10.16 -22.93
CA HIS A 90 4.87 -8.78 -23.37
C HIS A 90 6.36 -8.62 -23.69
N GLY A 91 6.88 -9.51 -24.52
CA GLY A 91 8.31 -9.61 -24.81
C GLY A 91 9.03 -10.61 -23.89
N PRO A 92 10.35 -10.70 -23.98
CA PRO A 92 11.13 -11.76 -23.32
C PRO A 92 11.24 -11.58 -21.80
N ASP A 93 11.01 -10.38 -21.30
CA ASP A 93 11.26 -9.99 -19.91
C ASP A 93 9.99 -9.66 -19.11
N CYS A 94 8.79 -9.85 -19.68
CA CYS A 94 7.55 -9.44 -19.04
C CYS A 94 6.37 -10.34 -19.40
N LYS A 95 5.60 -10.79 -18.38
CA LYS A 95 4.38 -11.60 -18.57
C LYS A 95 3.27 -11.10 -17.65
N THR A 96 2.03 -11.17 -18.16
CA THR A 96 0.81 -10.99 -17.37
C THR A 96 0.18 -12.35 -17.07
N PHE A 97 -0.13 -12.57 -15.83
CA PHE A 97 -0.78 -13.78 -15.31
C PHE A 97 -2.20 -13.47 -14.89
N THR A 98 -3.16 -14.18 -15.47
CA THR A 98 -4.56 -14.14 -15.03
C THR A 98 -4.76 -15.19 -13.95
N LEU A 99 -5.24 -14.77 -12.79
CA LEU A 99 -5.40 -15.57 -11.58
C LEU A 99 -6.89 -15.78 -11.31
N SER A 100 -7.36 -17.00 -11.42
CA SER A 100 -8.73 -17.39 -11.12
C SER A 100 -8.81 -18.05 -9.75
N PRO A 101 -9.96 -18.00 -9.04
CA PRO A 101 -10.11 -18.65 -7.74
C PRO A 101 -9.89 -20.15 -7.84
N ASP A 102 -9.26 -20.74 -6.83
CA ASP A 102 -9.08 -22.19 -6.71
C ASP A 102 -10.04 -22.75 -5.65
N ALA A 103 -11.23 -23.15 -6.09
CA ALA A 103 -12.25 -23.71 -5.22
C ALA A 103 -11.79 -25.00 -4.53
N SER A 104 -10.88 -25.77 -5.14
CA SER A 104 -10.36 -27.02 -4.57
C SER A 104 -9.52 -26.76 -3.30
N ARG A 105 -8.98 -25.55 -3.18
CA ARG A 105 -8.19 -25.10 -2.02
C ARG A 105 -8.95 -24.14 -1.10
N GLY A 106 -10.25 -23.91 -1.35
CA GLY A 106 -11.14 -23.15 -0.48
C GLY A 106 -11.42 -21.71 -0.88
N THR A 107 -10.93 -21.23 -2.03
CA THR A 107 -11.31 -19.92 -2.58
C THR A 107 -12.29 -20.11 -3.73
N THR A 108 -13.56 -19.81 -3.50
CA THR A 108 -14.64 -19.92 -4.52
C THR A 108 -14.85 -18.61 -5.27
N GLU A 109 -14.64 -17.49 -4.63
CA GLU A 109 -14.72 -16.13 -5.17
C GLU A 109 -13.54 -15.30 -4.68
N LEU A 110 -13.06 -14.38 -5.51
CA LEU A 110 -12.01 -13.46 -5.15
C LEU A 110 -12.56 -12.33 -4.27
N ALA A 111 -11.72 -11.79 -3.38
CA ALA A 111 -12.07 -10.63 -2.60
C ALA A 111 -12.19 -9.39 -3.51
N TYR A 112 -13.14 -8.51 -3.20
CA TYR A 112 -13.28 -7.24 -3.89
C TYR A 112 -12.05 -6.35 -3.63
N PHE A 113 -11.68 -5.55 -4.62
CA PHE A 113 -10.58 -4.58 -4.49
C PHE A 113 -10.95 -3.23 -5.11
N ALA A 114 -10.22 -2.18 -4.75
CA ALA A 114 -10.26 -0.89 -5.41
C ALA A 114 -9.11 -0.79 -6.42
N SER A 115 -9.35 -0.13 -7.56
CA SER A 115 -8.28 0.14 -8.54
C SER A 115 -7.07 0.79 -7.86
N GLY A 116 -5.87 0.37 -8.21
CA GLY A 116 -4.63 0.81 -7.58
C GLY A 116 -4.15 -0.09 -6.44
N GLN A 117 -4.94 -1.05 -5.97
CA GLN A 117 -4.49 -2.01 -4.96
C GLN A 117 -3.61 -3.12 -5.56
N TYR A 118 -2.87 -3.80 -4.69
CA TYR A 118 -1.98 -4.91 -5.02
C TYR A 118 -2.33 -6.17 -4.23
N VAL A 119 -1.85 -7.30 -4.66
CA VAL A 119 -1.79 -8.54 -3.88
C VAL A 119 -0.35 -8.93 -3.63
N THR A 120 -0.09 -9.55 -2.48
CA THR A 120 1.21 -10.16 -2.20
C THR A 120 1.16 -11.63 -2.56
N VAL A 121 2.07 -12.05 -3.43
CA VAL A 121 2.26 -13.46 -3.78
C VAL A 121 3.22 -14.09 -2.79
N PHE A 122 2.87 -15.27 -2.27
CA PHE A 122 3.72 -16.10 -1.41
C PHE A 122 4.29 -17.25 -2.23
N ILE A 123 5.61 -17.34 -2.27
CA ILE A 123 6.32 -18.30 -3.10
C ILE A 123 7.44 -18.97 -2.30
N THR A 124 7.67 -20.26 -2.57
CA THR A 124 8.78 -21.00 -1.99
C THR A 124 9.76 -21.36 -3.10
N ILE A 125 11.01 -20.94 -2.96
CA ILE A 125 12.10 -21.21 -3.89
C ILE A 125 13.22 -21.90 -3.09
N ASN A 126 13.61 -23.10 -3.48
CA ASN A 126 14.66 -23.87 -2.80
C ASN A 126 14.45 -24.01 -1.27
N GLY A 127 13.18 -24.17 -0.85
CA GLY A 127 12.80 -24.28 0.56
C GLY A 127 12.71 -22.96 1.32
N LEU A 128 13.10 -21.84 0.74
CA LEU A 128 13.00 -20.50 1.31
C LEU A 128 11.68 -19.84 0.90
N LYS A 129 11.02 -19.19 1.85
CA LYS A 129 9.73 -18.49 1.63
C LYS A 129 9.96 -17.01 1.34
N PHE A 130 9.35 -16.55 0.27
CA PHE A 130 9.38 -15.15 -0.16
C PHE A 130 7.97 -14.61 -0.32
N ALA A 131 7.82 -13.30 -0.12
CA ALA A 131 6.60 -12.55 -0.38
C ALA A 131 6.92 -11.36 -1.30
N ARG A 132 6.15 -11.19 -2.37
CA ARG A 132 6.33 -10.08 -3.33
C ARG A 132 5.00 -9.46 -3.72
N PRO A 133 4.87 -8.13 -3.62
CA PRO A 133 3.67 -7.42 -4.03
C PRO A 133 3.62 -7.23 -5.55
N TYR A 134 2.43 -7.32 -6.12
CA TYR A 134 2.14 -7.02 -7.51
C TYR A 134 0.82 -6.27 -7.61
N SER A 135 0.82 -5.08 -8.22
CA SER A 135 -0.41 -4.33 -8.48
C SER A 135 -1.37 -5.14 -9.33
N LEU A 136 -2.65 -5.01 -9.04
CA LEU A 136 -3.72 -5.57 -9.85
C LEU A 136 -3.92 -4.70 -11.10
N SER A 137 -3.75 -5.30 -12.27
CA SER A 137 -3.97 -4.65 -13.59
C SER A 137 -5.34 -4.97 -14.20
N SER A 138 -6.11 -5.89 -13.60
CA SER A 138 -7.54 -6.05 -13.87
C SER A 138 -8.34 -4.90 -13.24
N SER A 139 -9.57 -4.68 -13.72
CA SER A 139 -10.53 -3.81 -13.02
C SER A 139 -11.20 -4.54 -11.85
N PRO A 140 -11.71 -3.84 -10.82
CA PRO A 140 -12.48 -4.45 -9.75
C PRO A 140 -13.69 -5.25 -10.26
N ARG A 141 -14.34 -4.80 -11.33
CA ARG A 141 -15.48 -5.49 -11.95
C ARG A 141 -15.12 -6.88 -12.49
N GLU A 142 -13.89 -7.04 -13.02
CA GLU A 142 -13.39 -8.32 -13.53
C GLU A 142 -13.15 -9.35 -12.42
N ALA A 143 -13.09 -8.93 -11.15
CA ALA A 143 -12.93 -9.83 -10.00
C ALA A 143 -14.24 -10.40 -9.44
N ILE A 144 -15.39 -9.91 -9.90
CA ILE A 144 -16.68 -10.22 -9.30
C ILE A 144 -17.22 -11.58 -9.78
N GLY A 145 -17.74 -12.37 -8.83
CA GLY A 145 -18.44 -13.62 -9.09
C GLY A 145 -17.52 -14.83 -9.28
N LEU A 146 -18.14 -15.97 -9.61
CA LEU A 146 -17.45 -17.28 -9.72
C LEU A 146 -16.42 -17.35 -10.85
N SER A 147 -16.60 -16.56 -11.90
CA SER A 147 -15.67 -16.43 -13.03
C SER A 147 -14.74 -15.23 -12.90
N GLY A 148 -14.75 -14.56 -11.75
CA GLY A 148 -13.89 -13.43 -11.47
C GLY A 148 -12.40 -13.80 -11.52
N PHE A 149 -11.57 -12.82 -11.88
CA PHE A 149 -10.12 -13.01 -11.94
C PHE A 149 -9.36 -11.74 -11.54
N TYR A 150 -8.15 -11.95 -11.09
CA TYR A 150 -7.14 -10.88 -10.99
C TYR A 150 -6.14 -11.00 -12.14
N GLN A 151 -5.53 -9.89 -12.50
CA GLN A 151 -4.34 -9.87 -13.37
C GLN A 151 -3.18 -9.22 -12.64
N ILE A 152 -2.02 -9.87 -12.68
CA ILE A 152 -0.75 -9.32 -12.21
C ILE A 152 0.27 -9.40 -13.34
N THR A 153 1.13 -8.39 -13.44
CA THR A 153 2.17 -8.35 -14.45
C THR A 153 3.53 -8.38 -13.79
N VAL A 154 4.34 -9.34 -14.17
CA VAL A 154 5.69 -9.55 -13.65
C VAL A 154 6.70 -9.20 -14.72
N LYS A 155 7.62 -8.31 -14.38
CA LYS A 155 8.78 -7.96 -15.23
C LYS A 155 10.05 -8.45 -14.59
N SER A 156 10.98 -8.96 -15.40
CA SER A 156 12.32 -9.33 -14.98
C SER A 156 13.03 -8.15 -14.33
N ALA A 157 13.68 -8.41 -13.21
CA ALA A 157 14.60 -7.47 -12.58
C ALA A 157 16.02 -8.01 -12.71
N LYS A 158 16.98 -7.12 -12.95
CA LYS A 158 18.40 -7.52 -12.93
C LYS A 158 18.71 -8.12 -11.55
N ASP A 159 19.24 -9.33 -11.53
CA ASP A 159 19.55 -10.08 -10.31
C ASP A 159 18.35 -10.38 -9.41
N GLY A 160 17.12 -10.27 -9.95
CA GLY A 160 15.86 -10.50 -9.24
C GLY A 160 15.55 -11.99 -9.09
N LEU A 161 15.76 -12.55 -7.89
CA LEU A 161 15.50 -13.98 -7.61
C LEU A 161 14.05 -14.39 -7.90
N VAL A 162 13.09 -13.65 -7.34
CA VAL A 162 11.68 -14.05 -7.38
C VAL A 162 11.03 -13.75 -8.74
N SER A 163 11.24 -12.56 -9.30
CA SER A 163 10.67 -12.20 -10.61
C SER A 163 11.15 -13.12 -11.71
N ASN A 164 12.45 -13.44 -11.75
CA ASN A 164 13.01 -14.32 -12.77
C ASN A 164 12.49 -15.74 -12.58
N TYR A 165 12.46 -16.25 -11.35
CA TYR A 165 11.86 -17.56 -11.07
C TYR A 165 10.40 -17.65 -11.53
N ILE A 166 9.59 -16.62 -11.29
CA ILE A 166 8.19 -16.55 -11.74
C ILE A 166 8.11 -16.65 -13.28
N LEU A 167 8.89 -15.84 -13.99
CA LEU A 167 8.86 -15.79 -15.44
C LEU A 167 9.30 -17.12 -16.09
N GLU A 168 10.20 -17.86 -15.45
CA GLU A 168 10.72 -19.15 -15.93
C GLU A 168 9.80 -20.33 -15.59
N ASN A 169 9.16 -20.30 -14.41
CA ASN A 169 8.52 -21.49 -13.85
C ASN A 169 6.99 -21.45 -13.79
N TRP A 170 6.37 -20.26 -13.92
CA TRP A 170 4.91 -20.18 -13.83
C TRP A 170 4.26 -20.41 -15.20
N ALA A 171 3.30 -21.34 -15.21
CA ALA A 171 2.50 -21.71 -16.37
C ALA A 171 1.02 -21.83 -16.02
N VAL A 172 0.16 -21.92 -17.01
CA VAL A 172 -1.27 -22.21 -16.85
C VAL A 172 -1.45 -23.47 -16.00
N GLY A 173 -2.34 -23.40 -15.00
CA GLY A 173 -2.60 -24.49 -14.04
C GLY A 173 -1.78 -24.40 -12.75
N ALA A 174 -0.72 -23.55 -12.68
CA ALA A 174 0.04 -23.39 -11.45
C ALA A 174 -0.82 -22.82 -10.33
N GLN A 175 -0.74 -23.41 -9.13
CA GLN A 175 -1.50 -23.05 -7.94
C GLN A 175 -0.67 -22.09 -7.08
N LEU A 176 -1.27 -20.97 -6.71
CA LEU A 176 -0.60 -19.93 -5.94
C LEU A 176 -1.36 -19.64 -4.65
N THR A 177 -0.64 -19.06 -3.69
CA THR A 177 -1.21 -18.44 -2.49
C THR A 177 -0.92 -16.94 -2.56
N ILE A 178 -1.97 -16.14 -2.42
CA ILE A 178 -1.86 -14.68 -2.42
C ILE A 178 -2.53 -14.09 -1.18
N SER A 179 -2.23 -12.82 -0.87
CA SER A 179 -2.96 -12.06 0.16
C SER A 179 -4.36 -11.66 -0.30
N ALA A 180 -5.16 -11.07 0.58
CA ALA A 180 -6.21 -10.16 0.15
C ALA A 180 -5.61 -8.98 -0.62
N PRO A 181 -6.41 -8.22 -1.39
CA PRO A 181 -6.00 -6.93 -1.93
C PRO A 181 -5.63 -5.95 -0.81
N GLU A 182 -4.53 -5.25 -1.00
CA GLU A 182 -3.92 -4.33 -0.02
C GLU A 182 -3.45 -3.05 -0.74
N GLY A 183 -3.06 -2.04 0.03
CA GLY A 183 -2.55 -0.77 -0.50
C GLY A 183 -3.57 0.36 -0.45
N HIS A 184 -3.05 1.59 -0.57
CA HIS A 184 -3.81 2.84 -0.46
C HIS A 184 -3.58 3.77 -1.66
N PHE A 185 -3.19 3.19 -2.79
CA PHE A 185 -3.02 3.92 -4.04
C PHE A 185 -4.34 4.07 -4.81
N ASP A 186 -5.47 3.88 -4.13
CA ASP A 186 -6.82 4.05 -4.64
C ASP A 186 -7.23 5.53 -4.73
N TYR A 187 -8.09 5.86 -5.68
CA TYR A 187 -8.68 7.19 -5.80
C TYR A 187 -9.75 7.40 -4.72
N VAL A 188 -9.62 8.49 -3.95
CA VAL A 188 -10.57 8.85 -2.90
C VAL A 188 -11.14 10.25 -3.17
N PRO A 189 -12.40 10.37 -3.61
CA PRO A 189 -13.01 11.65 -4.03
C PRO A 189 -12.96 12.77 -2.98
N LEU A 190 -12.95 12.43 -1.68
CA LEU A 190 -12.88 13.40 -0.58
C LEU A 190 -11.46 13.96 -0.35
N ARG A 191 -10.45 13.34 -0.92
CA ARG A 191 -9.03 13.70 -0.74
C ARG A 191 -8.41 14.14 -2.05
N ASP A 192 -8.68 13.41 -3.13
CA ASP A 192 -8.03 13.57 -4.42
C ASP A 192 -8.84 14.52 -5.31
N ALA A 193 -8.15 15.22 -6.19
CA ALA A 193 -8.79 16.10 -7.16
C ALA A 193 -9.51 15.28 -8.26
N PRO A 194 -10.54 15.85 -8.91
CA PRO A 194 -11.27 15.16 -9.99
C PRO A 194 -10.44 14.83 -11.23
N THR A 195 -9.23 15.41 -11.35
CA THR A 195 -8.25 15.04 -12.37
C THR A 195 -7.00 14.47 -11.70
N VAL A 196 -6.59 13.29 -12.13
CA VAL A 196 -5.36 12.62 -11.70
C VAL A 196 -4.36 12.65 -12.86
N ILE A 197 -3.19 13.24 -12.61
CA ILE A 197 -2.04 13.08 -13.48
C ILE A 197 -1.30 11.83 -13.01
N GLY A 198 -1.44 10.75 -13.76
CA GLY A 198 -0.69 9.53 -13.55
C GLY A 198 0.73 9.66 -14.11
N ILE A 199 1.74 9.35 -13.33
CA ILE A 199 3.14 9.28 -13.77
C ILE A 199 3.56 7.82 -13.66
N ALA A 200 3.70 7.15 -14.80
CA ALA A 200 4.04 5.74 -14.85
C ALA A 200 5.40 5.52 -15.50
N GLY A 201 6.16 4.52 -15.02
CA GLY A 201 7.39 4.06 -15.63
C GLY A 201 7.46 2.55 -15.77
N GLY A 202 7.65 2.06 -17.02
CA GLY A 202 7.76 0.63 -17.29
C GLY A 202 6.59 -0.17 -16.73
N SER A 203 6.85 -1.16 -15.85
CA SER A 203 5.80 -1.99 -15.20
C SER A 203 4.96 -1.24 -14.15
N GLY A 204 5.36 -0.03 -13.75
CA GLY A 204 4.52 0.84 -12.89
C GLY A 204 3.25 1.34 -13.58
N ILE A 205 3.01 0.94 -14.83
CA ILE A 205 1.76 1.17 -15.56
C ILE A 205 0.59 0.35 -15.03
N THR A 206 0.83 -0.76 -14.32
CA THR A 206 -0.19 -1.74 -13.92
C THR A 206 -1.34 -1.16 -13.10
N PRO A 207 -1.16 -0.33 -12.05
CA PRO A 207 -2.29 0.24 -11.33
C PRO A 207 -3.08 1.23 -12.20
N PHE A 208 -2.42 1.92 -13.14
CA PHE A 208 -3.08 2.84 -14.05
C PHE A 208 -3.93 2.12 -15.11
N LEU A 209 -3.58 0.90 -15.47
CA LEU A 209 -4.43 0.08 -16.33
C LEU A 209 -5.73 -0.31 -15.61
N SER A 210 -5.66 -0.65 -14.33
CA SER A 210 -6.85 -0.89 -13.50
C SER A 210 -7.75 0.34 -13.42
N TYR A 211 -7.19 1.54 -13.21
CA TYR A 211 -7.94 2.80 -13.24
C TYR A 211 -8.59 3.05 -14.61
N ALA A 212 -7.81 2.93 -15.68
CA ALA A 212 -8.33 3.21 -17.02
C ALA A 212 -9.48 2.28 -17.39
N LYS A 213 -9.40 0.98 -17.03
CA LYS A 213 -10.50 0.02 -17.19
C LYS A 213 -11.72 0.44 -16.37
N SER A 214 -11.55 0.83 -15.10
CA SER A 214 -12.65 1.24 -14.23
C SER A 214 -13.32 2.54 -14.71
N ILE A 215 -12.57 3.51 -15.19
CA ILE A 215 -13.10 4.73 -15.81
C ILE A 215 -13.88 4.40 -17.07
N ALA A 216 -13.33 3.57 -17.95
CA ALA A 216 -14.00 3.16 -19.18
C ALA A 216 -15.28 2.37 -18.95
N ASN A 217 -15.35 1.59 -17.86
CA ASN A 217 -16.54 0.86 -17.42
C ASN A 217 -17.57 1.75 -16.70
N GLY A 218 -17.21 3.00 -16.34
CA GLY A 218 -18.07 3.90 -15.57
C GLY A 218 -18.13 3.58 -14.06
N ASP A 219 -17.17 2.80 -13.54
CA ASP A 219 -17.06 2.46 -12.13
C ASP A 219 -16.33 3.55 -11.33
N GLU A 220 -15.49 4.35 -12.00
CA GLU A 220 -14.76 5.49 -11.45
C GLU A 220 -15.08 6.77 -12.21
N ASP A 221 -15.24 7.88 -11.46
CA ASP A 221 -15.66 9.16 -12.01
C ASP A 221 -14.59 10.26 -11.83
N PHE A 222 -13.39 10.02 -12.35
CA PHE A 222 -12.32 11.01 -12.43
C PHE A 222 -11.66 11.00 -13.81
N THR A 223 -10.92 12.05 -14.14
CA THR A 223 -10.17 12.15 -15.38
C THR A 223 -8.73 11.68 -15.14
N LEU A 224 -8.25 10.73 -15.93
CA LEU A 224 -6.88 10.24 -15.92
C LEU A 224 -6.09 10.83 -17.08
N ILE A 225 -5.08 11.64 -16.78
CA ILE A 225 -4.05 12.09 -17.73
C ILE A 225 -2.78 11.33 -17.40
N LEU A 226 -2.43 10.35 -18.20
CA LEU A 226 -1.33 9.43 -17.94
C LEU A 226 -0.07 9.84 -18.70
N LEU A 227 0.97 10.24 -17.99
CA LEU A 227 2.32 10.47 -18.50
C LEU A 227 3.11 9.18 -18.36
N TYR A 228 3.30 8.45 -19.45
CA TYR A 228 3.88 7.11 -19.42
C TYR A 228 5.30 7.06 -19.98
N GLY A 229 6.29 6.99 -19.09
CA GLY A 229 7.72 6.94 -19.42
C GLY A 229 8.20 5.56 -19.82
N ASN A 230 8.83 5.46 -20.97
CA ASN A 230 9.46 4.24 -21.51
C ASN A 230 10.78 4.58 -22.21
N ARG A 231 11.62 3.59 -22.51
CA ARG A 231 12.83 3.83 -23.30
C ARG A 231 12.50 4.14 -24.76
N ASN A 232 11.71 3.27 -25.36
CA ASN A 232 11.32 3.36 -26.77
C ASN A 232 9.92 2.77 -26.98
N LYS A 233 9.38 2.84 -28.18
CA LYS A 233 8.04 2.36 -28.53
C LYS A 233 7.85 0.87 -28.24
N ASN A 234 8.88 0.04 -28.47
CA ASN A 234 8.79 -1.42 -28.26
C ASN A 234 8.76 -1.82 -26.79
N SER A 235 9.11 -0.92 -25.87
CA SER A 235 9.06 -1.15 -24.42
C SER A 235 7.76 -0.73 -23.77
N ILE A 236 6.79 -0.20 -24.54
CA ILE A 236 5.49 0.25 -24.02
C ILE A 236 4.62 -0.98 -23.77
N LEU A 237 4.29 -1.23 -22.48
CA LEU A 237 3.37 -2.28 -22.10
C LEU A 237 1.92 -1.80 -22.29
N PHE A 238 1.02 -2.69 -22.67
CA PHE A 238 -0.42 -2.47 -22.81
C PHE A 238 -0.82 -1.33 -23.76
N LYS A 239 0.02 -1.01 -24.75
CA LYS A 239 -0.25 0.09 -25.67
C LYS A 239 -1.64 -0.02 -26.31
N ASP A 240 -1.92 -1.16 -26.96
CA ASP A 240 -3.18 -1.37 -27.68
C ASP A 240 -4.40 -1.32 -26.75
N GLU A 241 -4.23 -1.78 -25.52
CA GLU A 241 -5.28 -1.73 -24.50
C GLU A 241 -5.58 -0.28 -24.08
N PHE A 242 -4.56 0.54 -23.85
CA PHE A 242 -4.76 1.96 -23.55
C PHE A 242 -5.35 2.72 -24.74
N ASP A 243 -4.94 2.42 -25.96
CA ASP A 243 -5.49 3.02 -27.18
C ASP A 243 -6.99 2.70 -27.33
N ARG A 244 -7.39 1.47 -27.01
CA ARG A 244 -8.78 1.05 -26.95
C ARG A 244 -9.56 1.81 -25.87
N LEU A 245 -9.01 1.89 -24.63
CA LEU A 245 -9.64 2.56 -23.50
C LEU A 245 -9.81 4.07 -23.71
N GLN A 246 -8.84 4.75 -24.34
CA GLN A 246 -8.95 6.15 -24.73
C GLN A 246 -10.09 6.41 -25.74
N LYS A 247 -10.29 5.50 -26.69
CA LYS A 247 -11.41 5.60 -27.64
C LYS A 247 -12.77 5.37 -26.94
N GLN A 248 -12.77 4.58 -25.89
CA GLN A 248 -13.97 4.23 -25.13
C GLN A 248 -14.41 5.33 -24.16
N SER A 249 -13.45 6.08 -23.58
CA SER A 249 -13.75 7.13 -22.61
C SER A 249 -12.91 8.40 -22.83
N PRO A 250 -13.53 9.58 -23.02
CA PRO A 250 -12.81 10.85 -23.14
C PRO A 250 -12.12 11.31 -21.85
N LYS A 251 -12.41 10.64 -20.72
CA LYS A 251 -11.74 10.88 -19.43
C LYS A 251 -10.35 10.24 -19.33
N ILE A 252 -9.93 9.48 -20.34
CA ILE A 252 -8.63 8.83 -20.36
C ILE A 252 -7.79 9.49 -21.46
N LYS A 253 -6.63 10.00 -21.07
CA LYS A 253 -5.64 10.55 -22.00
C LYS A 253 -4.26 10.01 -21.69
N VAL A 254 -3.58 9.39 -22.64
CA VAL A 254 -2.24 8.83 -22.48
C VAL A 254 -1.25 9.60 -23.33
N ILE A 255 -0.14 9.97 -22.70
CA ILE A 255 1.01 10.62 -23.33
C ILE A 255 2.21 9.72 -23.10
N HIS A 256 2.79 9.23 -24.18
CA HIS A 256 4.00 8.39 -24.15
C HIS A 256 5.24 9.26 -24.12
N ILE A 257 6.10 9.10 -23.12
CA ILE A 257 7.36 9.82 -22.99
C ILE A 257 8.50 8.82 -23.25
N LEU A 258 9.32 9.08 -24.28
CA LEU A 258 10.38 8.20 -24.72
C LEU A 258 11.75 8.80 -24.40
N SER A 259 12.54 8.09 -23.58
CA SER A 259 13.86 8.57 -23.13
C SER A 259 15.01 8.24 -24.06
N ASP A 260 14.83 7.32 -25.01
CA ASP A 260 15.84 7.01 -26.03
C ASP A 260 15.94 8.18 -27.02
N GLU A 261 17.15 8.71 -27.19
CA GLU A 261 17.39 9.85 -28.11
C GLU A 261 17.08 9.52 -29.56
N ASN A 262 17.18 8.27 -29.95
CA ASN A 262 16.87 7.78 -31.29
C ASN A 262 15.38 7.46 -31.50
N ALA A 263 14.58 7.52 -30.48
CA ALA A 263 13.13 7.36 -30.61
C ALA A 263 12.57 8.57 -31.35
N LEU A 264 12.01 8.34 -32.55
CA LEU A 264 11.37 9.37 -33.37
C LEU A 264 10.35 10.16 -32.56
N CYS A 265 10.58 11.46 -32.46
CA CYS A 265 9.87 12.39 -31.62
C CYS A 265 8.78 13.13 -32.36
N SER A 266 7.76 13.52 -31.61
CA SER A 266 6.80 14.58 -31.91
C SER A 266 6.25 14.58 -33.34
N GLU A 267 5.46 13.56 -33.66
CA GLU A 267 4.39 13.75 -34.60
C GLU A 267 3.13 13.18 -33.94
N ASN A 268 2.08 14.02 -33.85
CA ASN A 268 0.73 13.52 -33.68
C ASN A 268 0.54 12.55 -34.84
N THR A 269 0.62 11.26 -34.55
CA THR A 269 0.39 10.26 -35.58
C THR A 269 -1.06 10.41 -36.04
N GLU A 270 -1.37 10.06 -37.28
CA GLU A 270 -2.73 10.06 -37.84
C GLU A 270 -3.71 9.28 -36.92
N SER A 271 -3.19 8.45 -36.01
CA SER A 271 -3.94 7.67 -35.00
C SER A 271 -4.30 8.46 -33.73
N GLY A 272 -3.88 9.72 -33.57
CA GLY A 272 -4.17 10.54 -32.37
C GLY A 272 -3.30 10.23 -31.15
N GLU A 273 -2.25 9.41 -31.29
CA GLU A 273 -1.29 9.10 -30.24
C GLU A 273 -0.37 10.31 -29.98
N ILE A 274 -0.06 10.56 -28.70
CA ILE A 274 0.83 11.65 -28.29
C ILE A 274 2.14 11.08 -27.79
N TYR A 275 3.24 11.48 -28.42
CA TYR A 275 4.60 11.14 -28.02
C TYR A 275 5.39 12.38 -27.64
N GLU A 276 6.13 12.30 -26.54
CA GLU A 276 7.06 13.31 -26.06
C GLU A 276 8.45 12.70 -25.89
N LYS A 277 9.50 13.52 -26.02
CA LYS A 277 10.90 13.06 -25.86
C LYS A 277 11.43 13.40 -24.48
N GLY A 278 12.23 12.51 -23.91
CA GLY A 278 13.01 12.75 -22.69
C GLY A 278 12.37 12.16 -21.45
N PHE A 279 12.29 12.97 -20.38
CA PHE A 279 11.82 12.56 -19.05
C PHE A 279 10.60 13.38 -18.63
N ILE A 280 9.87 12.90 -17.62
CA ILE A 280 8.67 13.56 -17.10
C ILE A 280 9.10 14.69 -16.18
N THR A 281 9.30 15.88 -16.74
CA THR A 281 9.68 17.10 -16.02
C THR A 281 8.47 17.89 -15.54
N ALA A 282 8.68 18.83 -14.60
CA ALA A 282 7.66 19.76 -14.16
C ALA A 282 7.03 20.57 -15.30
N SER A 283 7.83 20.94 -16.28
CA SER A 283 7.38 21.63 -17.52
C SER A 283 6.42 20.75 -18.32
N LEU A 284 6.74 19.47 -18.47
CA LEU A 284 5.87 18.52 -19.17
C LEU A 284 4.57 18.26 -18.40
N ILE A 285 4.66 18.12 -17.07
CA ILE A 285 3.46 18.00 -16.21
C ILE A 285 2.56 19.22 -16.42
N LYS A 286 3.09 20.45 -16.33
CA LYS A 286 2.33 21.70 -16.55
C LYS A 286 1.71 21.79 -17.95
N LYS A 287 2.37 21.26 -18.98
CA LYS A 287 1.86 21.24 -20.36
C LYS A 287 0.53 20.50 -20.48
N TYR A 288 0.37 19.41 -19.70
CA TYR A 288 -0.81 18.55 -19.76
C TYR A 288 -1.76 18.73 -18.58
N ALA A 289 -1.34 19.42 -17.51
CA ALA A 289 -2.17 19.68 -16.35
C ALA A 289 -3.33 20.62 -16.70
N PRO A 290 -4.53 20.37 -16.16
CA PRO A 290 -5.65 21.30 -16.30
C PRO A 290 -5.40 22.56 -15.48
N ALA A 291 -6.15 23.63 -15.78
CA ALA A 291 -6.18 24.85 -14.95
C ALA A 291 -6.88 24.62 -13.59
N THR A 292 -7.69 23.57 -13.48
CA THR A 292 -8.36 23.15 -12.23
C THR A 292 -7.42 22.36 -11.34
N PRO A 293 -7.72 22.21 -10.04
CA PRO A 293 -6.92 21.36 -9.15
C PRO A 293 -6.77 19.93 -9.69
N TYR A 294 -5.58 19.35 -9.51
CA TYR A 294 -5.27 17.97 -9.90
C TYR A 294 -4.44 17.27 -8.82
N SER A 295 -4.52 15.96 -8.80
CA SER A 295 -3.64 15.09 -8.00
C SER A 295 -2.58 14.46 -8.88
N ILE A 296 -1.41 14.15 -8.31
CA ILE A 296 -0.36 13.38 -8.97
C ILE A 296 -0.26 12.01 -8.33
N PHE A 297 -0.37 10.97 -9.14
CA PHE A 297 -0.19 9.58 -8.75
C PHE A 297 1.04 9.02 -9.47
N LEU A 298 2.03 8.56 -8.72
CA LEU A 298 3.34 8.13 -9.23
C LEU A 298 3.59 6.66 -8.94
N CYS A 299 3.87 5.87 -9.98
CA CYS A 299 4.27 4.47 -9.87
C CYS A 299 5.32 4.10 -10.91
N GLY A 300 6.45 3.52 -10.47
CA GLY A 300 7.54 3.15 -11.37
C GLY A 300 8.82 2.68 -10.64
N PRO A 301 9.94 2.63 -11.34
CA PRO A 301 11.22 2.22 -10.76
C PRO A 301 11.79 3.27 -9.82
N GLN A 302 12.62 2.86 -8.85
CA GLN A 302 13.21 3.73 -7.83
C GLN A 302 13.92 4.97 -8.41
N ALA A 303 14.63 4.82 -9.51
CA ALA A 303 15.30 5.95 -10.16
C ALA A 303 14.32 7.04 -10.64
N MET A 304 13.12 6.63 -11.06
CA MET A 304 12.07 7.57 -11.48
C MET A 304 11.54 8.38 -10.31
N TYR A 305 11.36 7.79 -9.12
CA TYR A 305 10.92 8.53 -7.93
C TYR A 305 11.91 9.63 -7.56
N ASN A 306 13.21 9.31 -7.55
CA ASN A 306 14.25 10.27 -7.19
C ASN A 306 14.29 11.50 -8.12
N PHE A 307 13.96 11.29 -9.40
CA PHE A 307 13.86 12.37 -10.39
C PHE A 307 12.52 13.09 -10.29
N ALA A 308 11.40 12.36 -10.34
CA ALA A 308 10.06 12.93 -10.38
C ALA A 308 9.72 13.72 -9.12
N ASP A 309 10.15 13.29 -7.92
CA ASP A 309 9.93 14.01 -6.67
C ASP A 309 10.54 15.42 -6.68
N LYS A 310 11.74 15.57 -7.28
CA LYS A 310 12.39 16.87 -7.42
C LYS A 310 11.59 17.78 -8.36
N GLU A 311 11.11 17.23 -9.46
CA GLU A 311 10.28 17.96 -10.42
C GLU A 311 8.92 18.34 -9.83
N ILE A 312 8.23 17.39 -9.17
CA ILE A 312 6.93 17.61 -8.52
C ILE A 312 7.02 18.65 -7.42
N ALA A 313 8.11 18.67 -6.62
CA ALA A 313 8.31 19.67 -5.58
C ALA A 313 8.27 21.11 -6.10
N THR A 314 8.68 21.35 -7.36
CA THR A 314 8.66 22.68 -8.00
C THR A 314 7.25 23.12 -8.43
N LEU A 315 6.26 22.24 -8.39
CA LEU A 315 4.87 22.54 -8.78
C LEU A 315 4.09 23.23 -7.67
N GLY A 316 4.57 23.18 -6.41
CA GLY A 316 3.90 23.81 -5.27
C GLY A 316 2.59 23.15 -4.85
N LEU A 317 2.35 21.89 -5.20
CA LEU A 317 1.16 21.14 -4.80
C LEU A 317 1.17 20.81 -3.31
N GLU A 318 0.01 20.84 -2.67
CA GLU A 318 -0.14 20.31 -1.33
C GLU A 318 0.16 18.81 -1.29
N LYS A 319 0.85 18.36 -0.24
CA LYS A 319 1.26 16.95 -0.07
C LYS A 319 0.09 15.95 -0.18
N LYS A 320 -1.13 16.35 0.22
CA LYS A 320 -2.32 15.48 0.13
C LYS A 320 -2.70 15.09 -1.30
N TYR A 321 -2.28 15.88 -2.30
CA TYR A 321 -2.54 15.62 -3.72
C TYR A 321 -1.43 14.81 -4.42
N ILE A 322 -0.41 14.38 -3.68
CA ILE A 322 0.71 13.62 -4.25
C ILE A 322 0.72 12.23 -3.61
N ARG A 323 0.67 11.21 -4.46
CA ARG A 323 0.67 9.82 -4.05
C ARG A 323 1.75 9.02 -4.75
N HIS A 324 2.32 8.12 -4.00
CA HIS A 324 3.30 7.17 -4.48
C HIS A 324 2.79 5.75 -4.25
N GLU A 325 3.00 4.89 -5.23
CA GLU A 325 2.92 3.44 -5.05
C GLU A 325 4.31 2.89 -5.24
N MET A 326 5.03 2.74 -4.14
CA MET A 326 6.41 2.28 -4.20
C MET A 326 6.48 0.76 -4.13
N PHE A 327 6.91 0.15 -5.22
CA PHE A 327 7.27 -1.25 -5.27
C PHE A 327 8.76 -1.42 -5.40
N GLY A 328 9.26 -2.48 -4.79
CA GLY A 328 10.63 -2.88 -4.93
C GLY A 328 11.41 -2.76 -3.62
N GLU A 329 12.32 -3.69 -3.49
CA GLU A 329 13.27 -3.68 -2.40
C GLU A 329 14.28 -2.56 -2.60
N ILE A 330 14.68 -1.96 -1.52
CA ILE A 330 15.90 -1.15 -1.50
C ILE A 330 17.06 -2.14 -1.58
N HIS A 331 17.85 -2.08 -2.65
CA HIS A 331 18.90 -3.05 -2.88
C HIS A 331 20.24 -2.69 -2.22
N SER A 332 20.45 -1.46 -1.83
CA SER A 332 21.71 -1.00 -1.22
C SER A 332 21.46 0.19 -0.30
N GLY A 333 21.88 0.08 0.95
CA GLY A 333 21.89 1.19 1.90
C GLY A 333 22.83 2.31 1.45
N LYS A 334 23.98 1.95 0.91
CA LYS A 334 25.01 2.90 0.43
C LYS A 334 24.54 3.76 -0.73
N ALA A 335 23.60 3.25 -1.54
CA ALA A 335 23.01 4.00 -2.64
C ALA A 335 21.92 4.98 -2.20
N GLN A 336 21.51 4.97 -0.94
CA GLN A 336 20.47 5.85 -0.42
C GLN A 336 21.06 7.17 0.08
N GLU A 337 20.35 8.25 -0.20
CA GLU A 337 20.69 9.59 0.27
C GLU A 337 20.72 9.64 1.80
N GLY A 338 21.78 10.22 2.38
CA GLY A 338 21.95 10.34 3.82
C GLY A 338 22.40 9.06 4.54
N TYR A 339 22.83 8.02 3.82
CA TYR A 339 23.39 6.84 4.47
C TYR A 339 24.62 7.23 5.32
N PRO A 340 24.62 6.94 6.64
CA PRO A 340 25.68 7.44 7.54
C PRO A 340 27.02 6.73 7.34
N GLY A 341 27.05 5.72 6.50
CA GLY A 341 28.24 4.92 6.27
C GLY A 341 28.49 3.86 7.34
N ARG A 342 29.00 2.74 6.93
CA ARG A 342 29.60 1.71 7.76
C ARG A 342 30.71 1.06 6.95
N GLU A 343 31.89 0.89 7.55
CA GLU A 343 33.02 0.26 6.87
C GLU A 343 32.90 -1.26 6.83
N SER A 344 32.35 -1.87 7.88
CA SER A 344 32.17 -3.33 7.94
C SER A 344 31.03 -3.79 7.04
N ALA A 345 31.31 -4.66 6.12
CA ALA A 345 30.34 -5.30 5.27
C ALA A 345 29.46 -6.33 6.02
N GLU A 346 29.96 -6.95 7.09
CA GLU A 346 29.25 -8.00 7.85
C GLU A 346 28.56 -7.45 9.10
N VAL A 347 27.33 -7.91 9.34
CA VAL A 347 26.61 -7.71 10.60
C VAL A 347 26.10 -9.05 11.13
N THR A 348 26.01 -9.16 12.46
CA THR A 348 25.39 -10.28 13.16
C THR A 348 24.03 -9.84 13.67
N ILE A 349 22.98 -10.61 13.37
CA ILE A 349 21.61 -10.34 13.83
C ILE A 349 21.14 -11.52 14.65
N THR A 350 20.85 -11.29 15.93
CA THR A 350 20.18 -12.25 16.81
C THR A 350 18.68 -11.96 16.81
N VAL A 351 17.90 -12.94 16.35
CA VAL A 351 16.45 -12.81 16.16
C VAL A 351 15.72 -13.72 17.14
N THR A 352 14.76 -13.17 17.86
CA THR A 352 13.80 -13.93 18.68
C THR A 352 12.46 -13.99 17.94
N ILE A 353 11.91 -15.19 17.75
CA ILE A 353 10.57 -15.42 17.19
C ILE A 353 9.89 -16.47 18.07
N CYS A 354 8.79 -16.11 18.76
CA CYS A 354 8.07 -17.04 19.67
C CYS A 354 9.04 -17.82 20.57
N ASP A 355 9.87 -17.16 21.33
CA ASP A 355 10.85 -17.72 22.26
C ASP A 355 12.01 -18.53 21.61
N GLN A 356 12.01 -18.68 20.30
CA GLN A 356 13.12 -19.28 19.58
C GLN A 356 14.14 -18.21 19.20
N VAL A 357 15.39 -18.40 19.58
CA VAL A 357 16.48 -17.49 19.27
C VAL A 357 17.33 -18.09 18.15
N LYS A 358 17.61 -17.30 17.13
CA LYS A 358 18.52 -17.64 16.02
C LYS A 358 19.50 -16.51 15.81
N THR A 359 20.75 -16.82 15.53
CA THR A 359 21.76 -15.83 15.16
C THR A 359 22.20 -16.07 13.72
N VAL A 360 22.17 -15.02 12.92
CA VAL A 360 22.54 -15.04 11.50
C VAL A 360 23.49 -13.92 11.17
N LYS A 361 24.23 -14.08 10.07
CA LYS A 361 25.13 -13.09 9.53
C LYS A 361 24.67 -12.65 8.15
N GLY A 362 24.95 -11.39 7.82
CA GLY A 362 24.62 -10.85 6.52
C GLY A 362 25.40 -9.60 6.16
N ASN A 363 25.16 -9.10 4.95
CA ASN A 363 25.78 -7.88 4.47
C ASN A 363 25.02 -6.67 5.03
N ALA A 364 25.72 -5.73 5.66
CA ALA A 364 25.15 -4.49 6.18
C ALA A 364 24.52 -3.59 5.09
N ASP A 365 24.85 -3.80 3.83
CA ASP A 365 24.26 -3.11 2.69
C ASP A 365 22.91 -3.69 2.23
N ASP A 366 22.55 -4.86 2.75
CA ASP A 366 21.21 -5.42 2.60
C ASP A 366 20.25 -4.87 3.67
N THR A 367 18.95 -4.81 3.35
CA THR A 367 17.96 -4.55 4.40
C THR A 367 17.93 -5.71 5.40
N ILE A 368 17.49 -5.42 6.63
CA ILE A 368 17.35 -6.46 7.66
C ILE A 368 16.46 -7.60 7.17
N LEU A 369 15.36 -7.29 6.46
CA LEU A 369 14.49 -8.31 5.87
C LEU A 369 15.22 -9.20 4.88
N GLN A 370 16.05 -8.64 4.00
CA GLN A 370 16.84 -9.41 3.02
C GLN A 370 17.85 -10.35 3.71
N ILE A 371 18.51 -9.85 4.77
CA ILE A 371 19.44 -10.68 5.57
C ILE A 371 18.70 -11.87 6.17
N LEU A 372 17.53 -11.64 6.77
CA LEU A 372 16.74 -12.70 7.40
C LEU A 372 16.23 -13.71 6.37
N GLU A 373 15.69 -13.27 5.24
CA GLU A 373 15.23 -14.15 4.16
C GLU A 373 16.35 -15.00 3.57
N LYS A 374 17.54 -14.43 3.30
CA LYS A 374 18.71 -15.15 2.80
C LYS A 374 19.19 -16.25 3.77
N ASN A 375 18.90 -16.10 5.06
CA ASN A 375 19.20 -17.08 6.10
C ASN A 375 18.01 -17.99 6.47
N GLY A 376 16.96 -18.02 5.68
CA GLY A 376 15.80 -18.89 5.87
C GLY A 376 14.89 -18.50 7.04
N ILE A 377 14.99 -17.26 7.53
CA ILE A 377 14.11 -16.73 8.55
C ILE A 377 12.94 -16.01 7.88
N THR A 378 11.75 -16.56 8.05
CA THR A 378 10.52 -15.97 7.51
C THR A 378 10.00 -14.88 8.44
N VAL A 379 9.96 -13.66 7.94
CA VAL A 379 9.39 -12.47 8.59
C VAL A 379 8.09 -12.11 7.90
N PRO A 380 7.00 -11.77 8.62
CA PRO A 380 5.81 -11.25 7.98
C PRO A 380 6.16 -10.03 7.14
N ASN A 381 5.78 -10.01 5.88
CA ASN A 381 5.99 -8.86 5.03
C ASN A 381 4.98 -8.83 3.88
N ARG A 382 4.71 -7.64 3.31
CA ARG A 382 3.79 -7.38 2.22
C ARG A 382 4.40 -6.40 1.21
N CYS A 383 4.28 -5.08 1.45
CA CYS A 383 4.66 -4.04 0.50
C CYS A 383 6.16 -3.98 0.17
N ARG A 384 7.04 -4.35 1.11
CA ARG A 384 8.52 -4.24 1.02
C ARG A 384 9.06 -2.82 0.81
N SER A 385 8.19 -1.81 1.02
CA SER A 385 8.49 -0.37 0.88
C SER A 385 8.37 0.43 2.19
N GLY A 386 8.15 -0.24 3.32
CA GLY A 386 8.05 0.41 4.63
C GLY A 386 6.64 0.89 5.01
N GLU A 387 5.66 0.90 4.10
CA GLU A 387 4.36 1.52 4.33
C GLU A 387 3.38 0.67 5.16
N CYS A 388 3.26 -0.63 4.85
CA CYS A 388 2.16 -1.45 5.38
C CYS A 388 2.32 -1.88 6.84
N GLY A 389 3.52 -1.83 7.40
CA GLY A 389 3.80 -2.22 8.79
C GLY A 389 3.74 -3.72 9.09
N TRP A 390 3.50 -4.61 8.12
CA TRP A 390 3.44 -6.06 8.36
C TRP A 390 4.74 -6.64 8.93
N CYS A 391 5.88 -6.09 8.56
CA CYS A 391 7.18 -6.52 9.04
C CYS A 391 7.62 -5.84 10.35
N HIS A 392 6.72 -5.13 11.04
CA HIS A 392 6.98 -4.39 12.27
C HIS A 392 7.68 -5.26 13.31
N SER A 393 8.89 -4.89 13.72
CA SER A 393 9.78 -5.65 14.60
C SER A 393 10.43 -4.75 15.63
N LEU A 394 10.73 -5.27 16.83
CA LEU A 394 11.34 -4.52 17.91
C LEU A 394 12.85 -4.69 17.90
N VAL A 395 13.59 -3.60 17.94
CA VAL A 395 15.05 -3.58 18.18
C VAL A 395 15.30 -3.59 19.68
N LYS A 396 15.87 -4.68 20.22
CA LYS A 396 16.24 -4.80 21.62
C LYS A 396 17.61 -4.15 21.90
N SER A 397 18.54 -4.34 20.98
CA SER A 397 19.86 -3.71 21.05
C SER A 397 20.45 -3.48 19.67
N GLY A 398 21.42 -2.55 19.60
CA GLY A 398 22.12 -2.17 18.38
C GLY A 398 21.62 -0.87 17.74
N LYS A 399 22.21 -0.52 16.60
CA LYS A 399 21.92 0.71 15.85
C LYS A 399 21.41 0.38 14.46
N VAL A 400 20.37 1.10 14.05
CA VAL A 400 19.74 0.97 12.75
C VAL A 400 19.62 2.32 12.04
N TRP A 401 19.45 2.28 10.74
CA TRP A 401 19.17 3.44 9.92
C TRP A 401 18.05 3.15 8.93
N VAL A 402 17.18 4.13 8.73
CA VAL A 402 16.07 4.09 7.77
C VAL A 402 16.20 5.28 6.85
N PRO A 403 16.17 5.11 5.52
CA PRO A 403 16.14 6.23 4.59
C PRO A 403 14.93 7.13 4.85
N ALA A 404 15.14 8.46 4.94
CA ALA A 404 14.06 9.39 5.31
C ALA A 404 12.84 9.32 4.39
N LYS A 405 13.04 9.03 3.11
CA LYS A 405 11.96 8.88 2.12
C LYS A 405 11.13 7.62 2.29
N MET A 406 11.65 6.61 3.01
CA MET A 406 11.04 5.31 3.24
C MET A 406 10.63 5.11 4.70
N ASP A 407 10.76 6.14 5.51
CA ASP A 407 10.39 6.08 6.92
C ASP A 407 8.91 6.45 7.11
N PHE A 408 8.05 5.47 6.97
CA PHE A 408 6.61 5.59 7.22
C PHE A 408 6.22 5.13 8.63
N ARG A 409 7.19 4.95 9.52
CA ARG A 409 6.92 4.58 10.92
C ARG A 409 6.11 5.67 11.60
N ARG A 410 5.22 5.27 12.48
CA ARG A 410 4.54 6.19 13.38
C ARG A 410 5.55 6.72 14.42
N LYS A 411 5.35 7.93 14.92
CA LYS A 411 6.19 8.48 16.00
C LYS A 411 6.28 7.59 17.25
N ALA A 412 5.24 6.81 17.51
CA ALA A 412 5.25 5.83 18.60
C ALA A 412 6.21 4.68 18.30
N ASP A 413 6.27 4.22 17.06
CA ASP A 413 7.17 3.14 16.66
C ASP A 413 8.64 3.57 16.81
N GLU A 414 8.99 4.78 16.38
CA GLU A 414 10.33 5.35 16.61
C GLU A 414 10.67 5.43 18.10
N LYS A 415 9.74 5.96 18.91
CA LYS A 415 9.94 6.16 20.36
C LYS A 415 10.17 4.85 21.10
N PHE A 416 9.57 3.76 20.65
CA PHE A 416 9.66 2.45 21.27
C PHE A 416 10.57 1.47 20.52
N ASN A 417 11.46 1.97 19.67
CA ASN A 417 12.44 1.20 18.90
C ASN A 417 11.85 0.15 17.97
N PHE A 418 10.65 0.38 17.44
CA PHE A 418 10.11 -0.45 16.38
C PHE A 418 10.61 -0.02 15.02
N ILE A 419 10.87 -1.00 14.18
CA ILE A 419 11.36 -0.82 12.81
C ILE A 419 10.49 -1.57 11.81
N HIS A 420 10.64 -1.20 10.53
CA HIS A 420 10.17 -1.98 9.39
C HIS A 420 11.39 -2.62 8.71
N PRO A 421 11.73 -3.89 8.98
CA PRO A 421 12.90 -4.57 8.45
C PRO A 421 13.09 -4.49 6.93
N CYS A 422 11.99 -4.33 6.18
CA CYS A 422 12.04 -4.25 4.72
C CYS A 422 12.69 -2.97 4.16
N CYS A 423 12.80 -1.91 4.96
CA CYS A 423 13.42 -0.64 4.58
C CYS A 423 14.45 -0.15 5.61
N THR A 424 14.84 -1.00 6.55
CA THR A 424 15.79 -0.67 7.63
C THR A 424 17.13 -1.38 7.41
N PHE A 425 18.22 -0.68 7.64
CA PHE A 425 19.60 -1.17 7.54
C PHE A 425 20.27 -1.25 8.91
N ALA A 426 21.09 -2.27 9.10
CA ALA A 426 21.85 -2.45 10.34
C ALA A 426 23.14 -1.62 10.31
N LEU A 427 23.34 -0.77 11.31
CA LEU A 427 24.59 -0.03 11.52
C LEU A 427 25.53 -0.68 12.55
N SER A 428 25.03 -1.64 13.31
CA SER A 428 25.80 -2.45 14.26
C SER A 428 25.21 -3.85 14.31
N ASP A 429 25.82 -4.76 15.06
CA ASP A 429 25.15 -6.00 15.42
C ASP A 429 23.85 -5.70 16.16
N LEU A 430 22.81 -6.53 15.94
CA LEU A 430 21.44 -6.30 16.39
C LEU A 430 20.89 -7.48 17.18
N GLU A 431 20.03 -7.14 18.14
CA GLU A 431 19.05 -8.07 18.70
C GLU A 431 17.64 -7.61 18.34
N LEU A 432 16.87 -8.49 17.72
CA LEU A 432 15.53 -8.21 17.22
C LEU A 432 14.50 -9.18 17.83
N ASP A 433 13.32 -8.65 18.10
CA ASP A 433 12.11 -9.43 18.35
C ASP A 433 11.18 -9.30 17.16
N VAL A 434 10.90 -10.39 16.48
CA VAL A 434 10.18 -10.45 15.21
C VAL A 434 8.87 -11.21 15.41
N PRO A 435 7.72 -10.69 14.97
CA PRO A 435 6.47 -11.42 15.08
C PRO A 435 6.52 -12.71 14.23
N PRO A 436 5.78 -13.77 14.64
CA PRO A 436 5.71 -14.99 13.86
C PRO A 436 5.02 -14.74 12.52
N ALA A 437 5.52 -15.36 11.47
CA ALA A 437 4.82 -15.44 10.21
C ALA A 437 3.57 -16.33 10.38
N LYS A 438 2.41 -15.80 10.04
CA LYS A 438 1.13 -16.53 10.09
C LYS A 438 1.01 -17.46 8.90
#